data_b806611f36b688d8fbeb3670805bab11
#
_entry.id   b806611f36b688d8fbeb3670805bab11
#
_cell.length_a   1.000
_cell.length_b   1.000
_cell.length_c   1.000
_cell.angle_alpha   90.00
_cell.angle_beta   90.00
_cell.angle_gamma   90.00
#
_symmetry.space_group_name_H-M   'P 1'
#
loop_
_entity.id
_entity.type
_entity.pdbx_description
1 polymer ?
#
loop_
_entity_poly.entity_id
_entity_poly.type
_entity_poly.pdbx_seq_one_letter_code
_entity_poly.pdbx_strand_id
1 'polypeptide(L)'
;MRIAICDDEKNIRELIGNKVAKQYPETDIVFFQSGEELLLSDKHVDILFLDIQMSGRDGMETARELRKKDKSVILIFVTAVEEYVFQAFDVGAFNYIVKPIDDTKFV
;
A
#
# COMPACT_ATOMS: atom_id res chain seq x y z
N MET A 1 -14.75 7.09 -0.87
CA MET A 1 -13.67 6.17 -0.46
C MET A 1 -12.33 6.73 -0.90
N ARG A 2 -11.33 6.63 -0.07
CA ARG A 2 -9.98 7.08 -0.39
C ARG A 2 -9.03 5.89 -0.39
N ILE A 3 -8.25 5.75 -1.47
CA ILE A 3 -7.25 4.72 -1.63
C ILE A 3 -5.88 5.39 -1.66
N ALA A 4 -4.96 4.92 -0.82
CA ALA A 4 -3.59 5.41 -0.79
C ALA A 4 -2.67 4.39 -1.44
N ILE A 5 -1.66 4.89 -2.13
CA ILE A 5 -0.63 4.07 -2.76
C ILE A 5 0.72 4.60 -2.28
N CYS A 6 1.47 3.77 -1.58
CA CYS A 6 2.75 4.13 -0.99
C CYS A 6 3.85 3.24 -1.58
N ASP A 7 4.72 3.85 -2.37
CA ASP A 7 5.83 3.18 -3.03
C ASP A 7 6.85 4.27 -3.39
N ASP A 8 8.13 4.00 -3.22
CA ASP A 8 9.16 5.00 -3.55
C ASP A 8 9.44 5.10 -5.05
N GLU A 9 8.91 4.18 -5.85
CA GLU A 9 9.04 4.21 -7.31
C GLU A 9 7.83 4.84 -7.95
N LYS A 10 8.04 5.98 -8.61
CA LYS A 10 6.97 6.74 -9.27
C LYS A 10 6.22 5.88 -10.30
N ASN A 11 6.95 5.08 -11.08
CA ASN A 11 6.35 4.24 -12.11
C ASN A 11 5.35 3.24 -11.53
N ILE A 12 5.67 2.69 -10.38
CA ILE A 12 4.80 1.74 -9.70
C ILE A 12 3.56 2.46 -9.14
N ARG A 13 3.75 3.63 -8.52
CA ARG A 13 2.61 4.42 -8.02
C ARG A 13 1.62 4.71 -9.15
N GLU A 14 2.14 5.15 -10.31
CA GLU A 14 1.30 5.45 -11.45
C GLU A 14 0.61 4.22 -12.01
N LEU A 15 1.33 3.10 -12.08
CA LEU A 15 0.77 1.84 -12.57
C LEU A 15 -0.41 1.38 -11.70
N ILE A 16 -0.22 1.36 -10.39
CA ILE A 16 -1.28 0.96 -9.46
C ILE A 16 -2.44 1.97 -9.53
N GLY A 17 -2.10 3.26 -9.51
CA GLY A 17 -3.11 4.32 -9.58
C GLY A 17 -3.97 4.23 -10.83
N ASN A 18 -3.38 3.95 -11.98
CA ASN A 18 -4.12 3.79 -13.23
C ASN A 18 -5.04 2.58 -13.19
N LYS A 19 -4.59 1.47 -12.62
CA LYS A 19 -5.42 0.27 -12.48
C LYS A 19 -6.62 0.52 -11.55
N VAL A 20 -6.37 1.20 -10.44
CA VAL A 20 -7.43 1.55 -9.50
C VAL A 20 -8.43 2.50 -10.13
N ALA A 21 -7.94 3.55 -10.80
CA ALA A 21 -8.81 4.55 -11.45
C ALA A 21 -9.67 3.94 -12.53
N LYS A 22 -9.14 2.95 -13.25
CA LYS A 22 -9.88 2.29 -14.32
C LYS A 22 -11.05 1.47 -13.78
N GLN A 23 -10.85 0.79 -12.65
CA GLN A 23 -11.89 -0.04 -12.06
C GLN A 23 -12.85 0.74 -11.14
N TYR A 24 -12.34 1.79 -10.50
CA TYR A 24 -13.10 2.58 -9.52
C TYR A 24 -12.90 4.06 -9.81
N PRO A 25 -13.50 4.57 -10.89
CA PRO A 25 -13.19 5.93 -11.38
C PRO A 25 -13.60 7.06 -10.44
N GLU A 26 -14.47 6.79 -9.47
CA GLU A 26 -14.91 7.83 -8.53
C GLU A 26 -14.13 7.81 -7.21
N THR A 27 -13.11 6.98 -7.11
CA THR A 27 -12.29 6.86 -5.90
C THR A 27 -11.28 8.01 -5.84
N ASP A 28 -11.14 8.58 -4.65
CA ASP A 28 -10.07 9.55 -4.37
C ASP A 28 -8.77 8.78 -4.14
N ILE A 29 -7.76 9.05 -4.97
CA ILE A 29 -6.47 8.36 -4.89
C ILE A 29 -5.41 9.33 -4.42
N VAL A 30 -4.67 8.95 -3.38
CA VAL A 30 -3.55 9.73 -2.86
C VAL A 30 -2.27 8.90 -2.95
N PHE A 31 -1.15 9.58 -3.22
CA PHE A 31 0.14 8.93 -3.40
C PHE A 31 1.11 9.37 -2.32
N PHE A 32 1.90 8.40 -1.83
CA PHE A 32 2.98 8.67 -0.88
C PHE A 32 4.26 8.04 -1.40
N GLN A 33 5.38 8.73 -1.21
CA GLN A 33 6.68 8.27 -1.67
C GLN A 33 7.45 7.50 -0.61
N SER A 34 7.02 7.58 0.63
CA SER A 34 7.72 6.96 1.75
C SER A 34 6.76 6.60 2.87
N GLY A 35 7.21 5.71 3.76
CA GLY A 35 6.46 5.39 4.96
C GLY A 35 6.31 6.59 5.89
N GLU A 36 7.35 7.41 5.98
CA GLU A 36 7.32 8.62 6.79
C GLU A 36 6.23 9.57 6.33
N GLU A 37 6.14 9.80 5.01
CA GLU A 37 5.12 10.67 4.44
C GLU A 37 3.72 10.16 4.72
N LEU A 38 3.52 8.86 4.57
CA LEU A 38 2.24 8.22 4.87
C LEU A 38 1.86 8.40 6.33
N LEU A 39 2.78 8.17 7.26
CA LEU A 39 2.51 8.23 8.69
C LEU A 39 2.26 9.66 9.18
N LEU A 40 2.81 10.65 8.50
CA LEU A 40 2.59 12.06 8.83
C LEU A 40 1.28 12.60 8.28
N SER A 41 0.65 11.90 7.35
CA SER A 41 -0.62 12.33 6.77
C SER A 41 -1.75 12.17 7.77
N ASP A 42 -2.63 13.15 7.84
CA ASP A 42 -3.83 13.10 8.67
C ASP A 42 -5.08 12.68 7.88
N LYS A 43 -4.91 12.35 6.60
CA LYS A 43 -6.02 11.93 5.75
C LYS A 43 -6.47 10.53 6.10
N HIS A 44 -7.78 10.35 6.20
CA HIS A 44 -8.35 9.02 6.38
C HIS A 44 -8.18 8.23 5.09
N VAL A 45 -7.73 6.98 5.22
CA VAL A 45 -7.52 6.07 4.09
C VAL A 45 -8.32 4.79 4.33
N ASP A 46 -9.08 4.38 3.33
CA ASP A 46 -9.89 3.16 3.43
C ASP A 46 -9.11 1.93 2.99
N ILE A 47 -8.31 2.07 1.92
CA ILE A 47 -7.49 0.99 1.38
C ILE A 47 -6.09 1.53 1.14
N LEU A 48 -5.08 0.80 1.57
CA LEU A 48 -3.67 1.17 1.38
C LEU A 48 -2.94 0.08 0.62
N PHE A 49 -2.34 0.47 -0.51
CA PHE A 49 -1.36 -0.35 -1.22
C PHE A 49 0.02 0.10 -0.76
N LEU A 50 0.80 -0.82 -0.22
CA LEU A 50 2.06 -0.49 0.45
C LEU A 50 3.18 -1.42 -0.01
N ASP A 51 4.28 -0.83 -0.49
CA ASP A 51 5.50 -1.59 -0.78
C ASP A 51 6.29 -1.79 0.51
N ILE A 52 7.00 -2.90 0.61
CA ILE A 52 7.85 -3.21 1.76
C ILE A 52 9.24 -2.60 1.57
N GLN A 53 9.84 -2.80 0.39
CA GLN A 53 11.19 -2.28 0.12
C GLN A 53 11.14 -0.84 -0.34
N MET A 54 11.40 0.07 0.58
CA MET A 54 11.45 1.51 0.31
C MET A 54 12.67 2.12 0.99
N SER A 55 13.12 3.26 0.46
CA SER A 55 14.17 4.05 1.11
C SER A 55 13.67 4.55 2.46
N GLY A 56 14.54 4.57 3.46
CA GLY A 56 14.18 4.97 4.80
C GLY A 56 13.41 3.87 5.53
N ARG A 57 12.26 4.22 6.10
CA ARG A 57 11.42 3.27 6.82
C ARG A 57 10.79 2.27 5.84
N ASP A 58 10.96 0.98 6.07
CA ASP A 58 10.38 -0.01 5.17
C ASP A 58 8.86 -0.15 5.41
N GLY A 59 8.20 -0.83 4.48
CA GLY A 59 6.75 -0.95 4.51
C GLY A 59 6.23 -1.79 5.67
N MET A 60 6.97 -2.80 6.11
CA MET A 60 6.53 -3.61 7.24
C MET A 60 6.55 -2.79 8.54
N GLU A 61 7.60 -2.02 8.74
CA GLU A 61 7.69 -1.12 9.88
C GLU A 61 6.61 -0.04 9.81
N THR A 62 6.39 0.51 8.62
CA THR A 62 5.32 1.48 8.38
C THR A 62 3.96 0.91 8.75
N ALA A 63 3.69 -0.33 8.33
CA ALA A 63 2.42 -1.00 8.62
C ALA A 63 2.21 -1.20 10.13
N ARG A 64 3.25 -1.58 10.85
CA ARG A 64 3.16 -1.74 12.31
C ARG A 64 2.81 -0.43 12.99
N GLU A 65 3.46 0.65 12.59
CA GLU A 65 3.18 1.98 13.14
C GLU A 65 1.78 2.45 12.77
N LEU A 66 1.35 2.20 11.54
CA LEU A 66 0.00 2.56 11.11
C LEU A 66 -1.06 1.85 11.93
N ARG A 67 -0.87 0.56 12.21
CA ARG A 67 -1.83 -0.25 12.97
C ARG A 67 -1.99 0.21 14.42
N LYS A 68 -1.04 0.93 14.97
CA LYS A 68 -1.18 1.53 16.30
C LYS A 68 -2.23 2.64 16.30
N LYS A 69 -2.42 3.30 15.16
CA LYS A 69 -3.38 4.42 15.02
C LYS A 69 -4.67 4.01 14.34
N ASP A 70 -4.60 3.08 13.39
CA ASP A 70 -5.74 2.72 12.54
C ASP A 70 -5.75 1.21 12.31
N LYS A 71 -6.73 0.56 12.90
CA LYS A 71 -6.91 -0.88 12.77
C LYS A 71 -7.90 -1.25 11.65
N SER A 72 -8.56 -0.25 11.07
CA SER A 72 -9.65 -0.49 10.12
C SER A 72 -9.22 -0.41 8.67
N VAL A 73 -8.09 0.24 8.35
CA VAL A 73 -7.65 0.38 6.97
C VAL A 73 -7.37 -1.00 6.36
N ILE A 74 -7.84 -1.21 5.14
CA ILE A 74 -7.58 -2.44 4.41
C ILE A 74 -6.19 -2.32 3.80
N LEU A 75 -5.27 -3.18 4.26
CA LEU A 75 -3.86 -3.13 3.90
C LEU A 75 -3.54 -4.21 2.88
N ILE A 76 -2.97 -3.80 1.74
CA ILE A 76 -2.55 -4.69 0.68
C ILE A 76 -1.07 -4.41 0.40
N PHE A 77 -0.21 -5.38 0.63
CA PHE A 77 1.19 -5.25 0.28
C PHE A 77 1.39 -5.51 -1.21
N VAL A 78 2.20 -4.67 -1.86
CA VAL A 78 2.60 -4.84 -3.26
C VAL A 78 4.10 -4.68 -3.31
N THR A 79 4.84 -5.77 -3.40
CA THR A 79 6.28 -5.76 -3.21
C THR A 79 6.98 -6.81 -4.06
N ALA A 80 8.28 -6.61 -4.32
CA ALA A 80 9.11 -7.58 -5.03
C ALA A 80 9.59 -8.72 -4.12
N VAL A 81 9.46 -8.59 -2.80
CA VAL A 81 9.98 -9.58 -1.85
C VAL A 81 8.86 -10.46 -1.31
N GLU A 82 9.13 -11.75 -1.20
CA GLU A 82 8.15 -12.73 -0.70
C GLU A 82 8.37 -13.08 0.77
N GLU A 83 9.52 -12.72 1.32
CA GLU A 83 9.95 -13.19 2.64
C GLU A 83 9.08 -12.71 3.79
N TYR A 84 8.30 -11.66 3.56
CA TYR A 84 7.50 -11.03 4.62
C TYR A 84 6.05 -11.49 4.67
N VAL A 85 5.69 -12.49 3.87
CA VAL A 85 4.29 -12.92 3.77
C VAL A 85 3.72 -13.36 5.11
N PHE A 86 4.52 -14.05 5.94
CA PHE A 86 4.04 -14.47 7.26
C PHE A 86 3.93 -13.30 8.23
N GLN A 87 4.84 -12.34 8.14
CA GLN A 87 4.78 -11.14 8.97
C GLN A 87 3.59 -10.26 8.62
N ALA A 88 3.11 -10.34 7.38
CA ALA A 88 1.95 -9.59 6.94
C ALA A 88 0.69 -9.96 7.74
N PHE A 89 0.59 -11.21 8.21
CA PHE A 89 -0.52 -11.62 9.05
C PHE A 89 -0.57 -10.83 10.37
N ASP A 90 0.60 -10.52 10.93
CA ASP A 90 0.69 -9.83 12.21
C ASP A 90 0.13 -8.40 12.13
N VAL A 91 0.15 -7.80 10.95
CA VAL A 91 -0.40 -6.46 10.74
C VAL A 91 -1.78 -6.50 10.08
N GLY A 92 -2.36 -7.69 9.99
CA GLY A 92 -3.71 -7.86 9.45
C GLY A 92 -3.84 -7.48 7.99
N ALA A 93 -2.84 -7.83 7.17
CA ALA A 93 -2.91 -7.56 5.75
C ALA A 93 -4.05 -8.35 5.10
N PHE A 94 -4.81 -7.67 4.25
CA PHE A 94 -5.88 -8.29 3.48
C PHE A 94 -5.31 -9.14 2.34
N ASN A 95 -4.22 -8.68 1.71
CA ASN A 95 -3.61 -9.39 0.60
C ASN A 95 -2.13 -9.05 0.50
N TYR A 96 -1.41 -9.86 -0.25
CA TYR A 96 0.02 -9.72 -0.46
C TYR A 96 0.29 -10.03 -1.94
N ILE A 97 0.63 -8.99 -2.70
CA ILE A 97 0.85 -9.11 -4.15
C ILE A 97 2.33 -8.97 -4.43
N VAL A 98 2.90 -9.98 -5.11
CA VAL A 98 4.31 -9.98 -5.49
C VAL A 98 4.44 -9.38 -6.89
N LYS A 99 5.34 -8.40 -7.03
CA LYS A 99 5.63 -7.80 -8.34
C LYS A 99 6.27 -8.83 -9.27
N PRO A 100 6.08 -8.80 -10.57
CA PRO A 100 5.41 -7.73 -11.32
C PRO A 100 3.90 -7.76 -11.18
N ILE A 101 3.30 -6.59 -11.32
CA ILE A 101 1.86 -6.42 -11.21
C ILE A 101 1.22 -6.68 -12.57
N ASP A 102 0.24 -7.58 -12.60
CA ASP A 102 -0.57 -7.79 -13.79
C ASP A 102 -2.06 -7.74 -13.43
N ASP A 103 -2.92 -7.73 -14.44
CA ASP A 103 -4.34 -7.55 -14.23
C ASP A 103 -5.00 -8.72 -13.49
N THR A 104 -4.43 -9.92 -13.56
CA THR A 104 -5.00 -11.08 -12.89
C THR A 104 -4.85 -11.01 -11.38
N LYS A 105 -3.86 -10.27 -10.87
CA LYS A 105 -3.63 -10.09 -9.44
C LYS A 105 -4.46 -8.97 -8.84
N PHE A 106 -5.08 -8.16 -9.68
CA PHE A 106 -5.66 -6.87 -9.29
C PHE A 106 -7.18 -6.86 -9.38
N VAL A 107 -7.80 -7.95 -9.05
CA VAL A 107 -9.26 -8.08 -9.19
C VAL A 107 -10.00 -7.63 -7.94
#